data_cd3436ae4138d065414b871544b52b72
#
_entry.id   cd3436ae4138d065414b871544b52b72
#
_cell.length_a   1.000
_cell.length_b   1.000
_cell.length_c   1.000
_cell.angle_alpha   90.00
_cell.angle_beta   90.00
_cell.angle_gamma   90.00
#
_symmetry.space_group_name_H-M   'P 1'
#
loop_
_entity.id
_entity.type
_entity.pdbx_description
1 polymer ?
#
loop_
_entity_poly.entity_id
_entity_poly.type
_entity_poly.pdbx_seq_one_letter_code
_entity_poly.pdbx_strand_id
1 'polypeptide(L)'
;MARPIARSSRTAIWCVSVSVSRTDPAQESGSDLHLELTGSGGARVRLMRALREAIHSGRLAPGTRLPPYRALALDLGIARNTVAAAYAELVEEGWLTARQGSGTQVAHRATPVGPDLRRAPVRPSRPRIVHDLAPSSPDAAAFPRSSWAASARRALAAAPSDAFGVGDPRGRPELRQALADYLARTRGVRTRADRIVICSGYAHGLRLMCEVLRGPVAVEAYGLGFHRSLLTEAGLTTVPLTVDAHGARVEELPATGARAVLLTPAHQYPTGGALHPRRRAAVIDWARATGGLVLEDDYDGEFRYDREPVGAVQGLDPDHVVYFGSTSKSLSPALRLGWMALPGRLVDDVLAAKGPREFWSGVTDQLTLADFIVCGAYDRQLRHMRKIYRHRRDLLTATLARQAPHITVSGIAAGLHAVLDLPPGTEQATLRAARRLGLALDGLGPYRHPGSTMPPRDGLVIGYGTPPEHAVPAALEALCLALPDGN
;
A
#
# COMPACT_ATOMS: atom_id res chain seq x y z
N MET A 1 -29.22 -36.68 -60.70
CA MET A 1 -28.86 -38.00 -60.15
C MET A 1 -28.58 -37.89 -58.67
N ALA A 2 -29.42 -38.64 -57.92
CA ALA A 2 -29.20 -39.28 -56.62
C ALA A 2 -28.78 -38.47 -55.38
N ARG A 3 -29.69 -38.38 -54.46
CA ARG A 3 -29.57 -38.23 -52.97
C ARG A 3 -28.82 -39.43 -52.35
N PRO A 4 -28.43 -39.39 -51.04
CA PRO A 4 -29.33 -39.34 -49.86
C PRO A 4 -28.78 -38.50 -48.65
N ILE A 5 -29.64 -37.87 -47.84
CA ILE A 5 -30.32 -38.19 -46.57
C ILE A 5 -29.41 -38.66 -45.44
N ALA A 6 -29.26 -37.85 -44.41
CA ALA A 6 -28.94 -38.30 -43.05
C ALA A 6 -29.81 -37.57 -42.02
N ARG A 7 -30.30 -38.35 -41.08
CA ARG A 7 -31.41 -38.11 -40.14
C ARG A 7 -31.03 -37.22 -38.95
N SER A 8 -32.00 -36.40 -38.55
CA SER A 8 -32.06 -35.72 -37.24
C SER A 8 -32.59 -36.68 -36.17
N SER A 9 -31.95 -36.77 -35.04
CA SER A 9 -32.49 -37.34 -33.81
C SER A 9 -32.96 -36.23 -32.88
N ARG A 10 -34.28 -36.10 -32.78
CA ARG A 10 -34.98 -35.31 -31.76
C ARG A 10 -35.00 -36.10 -30.45
N THR A 11 -34.44 -35.55 -29.37
CA THR A 11 -34.66 -36.06 -28.02
C THR A 11 -35.83 -35.31 -27.41
N ALA A 12 -36.88 -36.05 -27.11
CA ALA A 12 -38.13 -35.57 -26.52
C ALA A 12 -37.89 -35.24 -25.03
N ILE A 13 -38.29 -34.02 -24.65
CA ILE A 13 -38.37 -33.60 -23.24
C ILE A 13 -39.73 -34.00 -22.72
N TRP A 14 -39.77 -34.91 -21.75
CA TRP A 14 -40.99 -35.25 -21.00
C TRP A 14 -41.14 -34.25 -19.85
N CYS A 15 -42.13 -33.38 -19.92
CA CYS A 15 -42.64 -32.65 -18.76
C CYS A 15 -43.50 -33.59 -17.93
N VAL A 16 -43.02 -33.97 -16.76
CA VAL A 16 -43.86 -34.60 -15.73
C VAL A 16 -44.31 -33.49 -14.78
N SER A 17 -45.60 -33.17 -14.85
CA SER A 17 -46.29 -32.35 -13.86
C SER A 17 -46.45 -33.15 -12.58
N VAL A 18 -45.70 -32.80 -11.53
CA VAL A 18 -45.91 -33.34 -10.18
C VAL A 18 -46.82 -32.39 -9.43
N SER A 19 -48.03 -32.88 -9.15
CA SER A 19 -49.01 -32.26 -8.25
C SER A 19 -48.40 -32.18 -6.85
N VAL A 20 -48.19 -30.96 -6.32
CA VAL A 20 -47.82 -30.78 -4.93
C VAL A 20 -49.01 -31.01 -4.04
N SER A 21 -49.08 -32.19 -3.43
CA SER A 21 -49.95 -32.47 -2.30
C SER A 21 -49.37 -31.82 -1.06
N ARG A 22 -50.09 -30.91 -0.47
CA ARG A 22 -49.73 -30.32 0.85
C ARG A 22 -49.86 -31.42 1.88
N THR A 23 -48.70 -31.91 2.35
CA THR A 23 -48.59 -32.72 3.58
C THR A 23 -47.99 -31.91 4.69
N ASP A 24 -48.57 -32.04 5.85
CA ASP A 24 -48.28 -31.37 7.14
C ASP A 24 -46.79 -31.46 7.51
N PRO A 25 -46.11 -30.39 8.02
CA PRO A 25 -44.67 -30.39 8.29
C PRO A 25 -44.25 -31.07 9.61
N ALA A 26 -45.09 -31.99 10.14
CA ALA A 26 -44.88 -32.54 11.50
C ALA A 26 -44.19 -33.92 11.56
N GLN A 27 -43.77 -34.54 10.45
CA GLN A 27 -43.16 -35.89 10.49
C GLN A 27 -42.07 -36.12 9.43
N GLU A 28 -41.01 -35.37 9.43
CA GLU A 28 -39.76 -35.86 8.86
C GLU A 28 -38.79 -36.19 9.98
N SER A 29 -38.87 -37.44 10.44
CA SER A 29 -37.83 -38.07 11.23
C SER A 29 -36.63 -38.30 10.32
N GLY A 30 -35.48 -37.69 10.60
CA GLY A 30 -34.24 -37.79 9.81
C GLY A 30 -33.66 -39.22 9.81
N SER A 31 -34.39 -40.18 9.21
CA SER A 31 -34.02 -41.59 9.10
C SER A 31 -32.97 -41.88 8.03
N ASP A 32 -32.69 -40.93 7.12
CA ASP A 32 -31.72 -41.10 6.01
C ASP A 32 -30.52 -40.13 6.12
N LEU A 33 -29.95 -40.01 7.30
CA LEU A 33 -28.78 -39.15 7.51
C LEU A 33 -27.50 -39.85 7.04
N HIS A 34 -27.12 -39.65 5.79
CA HIS A 34 -25.84 -40.16 5.28
C HIS A 34 -24.69 -39.22 5.71
N LEU A 35 -23.84 -39.73 6.62
CA LEU A 35 -22.64 -39.03 7.12
C LEU A 35 -21.40 -39.85 6.80
N GLU A 36 -20.46 -39.25 6.07
CA GLU A 36 -19.14 -39.86 5.89
C GLU A 36 -18.20 -39.42 7.02
N LEU A 37 -17.69 -40.40 7.80
CA LEU A 37 -16.75 -40.14 8.87
C LEU A 37 -15.32 -40.08 8.35
N THR A 38 -14.96 -39.00 7.67
CA THR A 38 -13.64 -38.76 7.07
C THR A 38 -12.67 -38.01 8.02
N GLY A 39 -11.36 -38.14 7.78
CA GLY A 39 -10.31 -37.36 8.45
C GLY A 39 -9.68 -38.08 9.67
N SER A 40 -8.67 -37.43 10.25
CA SER A 40 -7.91 -37.93 11.43
C SER A 40 -8.66 -37.69 12.74
N GLY A 41 -8.45 -38.59 13.71
CA GLY A 41 -9.03 -38.51 15.06
C GLY A 41 -9.98 -39.67 15.38
N GLY A 42 -10.34 -39.81 16.66
CA GLY A 42 -11.27 -40.84 17.13
C GLY A 42 -12.67 -40.71 16.55
N ALA A 43 -13.46 -41.76 16.58
CA ALA A 43 -14.83 -41.81 15.99
C ALA A 43 -15.72 -40.65 16.47
N ARG A 44 -15.63 -40.23 17.73
CA ARG A 44 -16.35 -39.07 18.29
C ARG A 44 -16.01 -37.79 17.56
N VAL A 45 -14.73 -37.49 17.41
CA VAL A 45 -14.26 -36.23 16.75
C VAL A 45 -14.68 -36.18 15.27
N ARG A 46 -14.59 -37.33 14.59
CA ARG A 46 -15.04 -37.43 13.18
C ARG A 46 -16.54 -37.21 13.03
N LEU A 47 -17.36 -37.80 13.92
CA LEU A 47 -18.80 -37.62 13.93
C LEU A 47 -19.19 -36.15 14.20
N MET A 48 -18.58 -35.52 15.19
CA MET A 48 -18.85 -34.10 15.49
C MET A 48 -18.51 -33.19 14.30
N ARG A 49 -17.38 -33.47 13.64
CA ARG A 49 -16.99 -32.71 12.43
C ARG A 49 -18.02 -32.88 11.31
N ALA A 50 -18.42 -34.10 11.02
CA ALA A 50 -19.39 -34.42 9.97
C ALA A 50 -20.77 -33.76 10.24
N LEU A 51 -21.21 -33.74 11.50
CA LEU A 51 -22.46 -33.08 11.90
C LEU A 51 -22.36 -31.56 11.78
N ARG A 52 -21.26 -30.94 12.25
CA ARG A 52 -21.03 -29.49 12.09
C ARG A 52 -21.02 -29.09 10.61
N GLU A 53 -20.35 -29.88 9.77
CA GLU A 53 -20.30 -29.63 8.33
C GLU A 53 -21.67 -29.79 7.66
N ALA A 54 -22.44 -30.79 8.05
CA ALA A 54 -23.81 -30.98 7.54
C ALA A 54 -24.74 -29.83 7.95
N ILE A 55 -24.60 -29.31 9.18
CA ILE A 55 -25.36 -28.14 9.65
C ILE A 55 -24.88 -26.87 8.91
N HIS A 56 -23.57 -26.69 8.79
CA HIS A 56 -22.98 -25.51 8.17
C HIS A 56 -23.28 -25.42 6.66
N SER A 57 -23.29 -26.55 5.96
CA SER A 57 -23.65 -26.63 4.54
C SER A 57 -25.16 -26.57 4.28
N GLY A 58 -26.00 -26.50 5.31
CA GLY A 58 -27.46 -26.48 5.18
C GLY A 58 -28.12 -27.86 4.89
N ARG A 59 -27.32 -28.95 4.82
CA ARG A 59 -27.88 -30.31 4.68
C ARG A 59 -28.75 -30.70 5.88
N LEU A 60 -28.37 -30.19 7.06
CA LEU A 60 -29.19 -30.28 8.26
C LEU A 60 -29.69 -28.90 8.64
N ALA A 61 -30.91 -28.58 8.26
CA ALA A 61 -31.56 -27.31 8.55
C ALA A 61 -31.81 -27.12 10.07
N PRO A 62 -31.87 -25.88 10.59
CA PRO A 62 -32.33 -25.61 11.95
C PRO A 62 -33.68 -26.25 12.24
N GLY A 63 -33.81 -26.91 13.40
CA GLY A 63 -35.01 -27.65 13.79
C GLY A 63 -35.08 -29.11 13.27
N THR A 64 -34.20 -29.53 12.37
CA THR A 64 -34.13 -30.92 11.90
C THR A 64 -33.86 -31.86 13.08
N ARG A 65 -34.74 -32.89 13.21
CA ARG A 65 -34.60 -33.91 14.26
C ARG A 65 -33.54 -34.92 13.85
N LEU A 66 -32.55 -35.15 14.72
CA LEU A 66 -31.49 -36.13 14.52
C LEU A 66 -31.96 -37.54 14.94
N PRO A 67 -31.39 -38.61 14.34
CA PRO A 67 -31.69 -39.97 14.72
C PRO A 67 -31.33 -40.24 16.20
N PRO A 68 -32.10 -41.14 16.88
CA PRO A 68 -31.70 -41.57 18.22
C PRO A 68 -30.30 -42.20 18.25
N TYR A 69 -29.58 -42.06 19.37
CA TYR A 69 -28.21 -42.55 19.51
C TYR A 69 -27.98 -43.97 19.05
N ARG A 70 -29.00 -44.87 19.29
CA ARG A 70 -28.93 -46.30 18.93
C ARG A 70 -29.01 -46.50 17.41
N ALA A 71 -29.88 -45.76 16.74
CA ALA A 71 -30.03 -45.81 15.30
C ALA A 71 -28.78 -45.32 14.58
N LEU A 72 -28.33 -44.09 14.90
CA LEU A 72 -27.12 -43.51 14.28
C LEU A 72 -25.85 -44.32 14.58
N ALA A 73 -25.75 -44.95 15.77
CA ALA A 73 -24.61 -45.81 16.11
C ALA A 73 -24.57 -47.08 15.25
N LEU A 74 -25.74 -47.64 14.96
CA LEU A 74 -25.90 -48.81 14.08
C LEU A 74 -25.56 -48.45 12.62
N ASP A 75 -26.10 -47.36 12.14
CA ASP A 75 -25.90 -46.88 10.75
C ASP A 75 -24.42 -46.55 10.45
N LEU A 76 -23.71 -45.99 11.43
CA LEU A 76 -22.30 -45.59 11.30
C LEU A 76 -21.31 -46.67 11.76
N GLY A 77 -21.75 -47.78 12.28
CA GLY A 77 -20.89 -48.88 12.81
C GLY A 77 -19.99 -48.45 13.99
N ILE A 78 -20.47 -47.50 14.84
CA ILE A 78 -19.71 -47.00 16.01
C ILE A 78 -20.45 -47.28 17.33
N ALA A 79 -19.73 -47.18 18.45
CA ALA A 79 -20.32 -47.42 19.77
C ALA A 79 -21.39 -46.39 20.13
N ARG A 80 -22.53 -46.81 20.70
CA ARG A 80 -23.63 -45.94 21.14
C ARG A 80 -23.15 -44.79 22.06
N ASN A 81 -22.25 -45.09 22.98
CA ASN A 81 -21.71 -44.10 23.91
C ASN A 81 -20.89 -43.00 23.17
N THR A 82 -20.27 -43.34 22.04
CA THR A 82 -19.56 -42.38 21.18
C THR A 82 -20.52 -41.39 20.57
N VAL A 83 -21.68 -41.85 20.09
CA VAL A 83 -22.72 -40.93 19.52
C VAL A 83 -23.34 -40.09 20.62
N ALA A 84 -23.64 -40.67 21.78
CA ALA A 84 -24.19 -39.94 22.92
C ALA A 84 -23.23 -38.84 23.41
N ALA A 85 -21.95 -39.13 23.53
CA ALA A 85 -20.93 -38.13 23.89
C ALA A 85 -20.79 -37.01 22.82
N ALA A 86 -20.81 -37.36 21.53
CA ALA A 86 -20.75 -36.40 20.47
C ALA A 86 -21.96 -35.43 20.46
N TYR A 87 -23.16 -35.99 20.69
CA TYR A 87 -24.38 -35.15 20.77
C TYR A 87 -24.37 -34.25 22.00
N ALA A 88 -23.93 -34.75 23.16
CA ALA A 88 -23.83 -33.97 24.39
C ALA A 88 -22.87 -32.77 24.20
N GLU A 89 -21.72 -32.99 23.62
CA GLU A 89 -20.73 -31.95 23.33
C GLU A 89 -21.27 -30.91 22.30
N LEU A 90 -21.97 -31.36 21.25
CA LEU A 90 -22.61 -30.49 20.30
C LEU A 90 -23.81 -29.68 20.89
N VAL A 91 -24.46 -30.21 21.93
CA VAL A 91 -25.47 -29.47 22.70
C VAL A 91 -24.81 -28.39 23.55
N GLU A 92 -23.71 -28.70 24.25
CA GLU A 92 -22.94 -27.72 25.04
C GLU A 92 -22.38 -26.62 24.15
N GLU A 93 -21.92 -26.95 22.97
CA GLU A 93 -21.48 -25.97 21.98
C GLU A 93 -22.64 -25.19 21.33
N GLY A 94 -23.90 -25.57 21.58
CA GLY A 94 -25.11 -24.93 21.04
C GLY A 94 -25.37 -25.22 19.54
N TRP A 95 -24.79 -26.29 18.97
CA TRP A 95 -25.13 -26.75 17.64
C TRP A 95 -26.44 -27.54 17.63
N LEU A 96 -26.68 -28.25 18.72
CA LEU A 96 -27.88 -29.07 18.93
C LEU A 96 -28.65 -28.58 20.14
N THR A 97 -29.94 -28.92 20.20
CA THR A 97 -30.78 -28.79 21.38
C THR A 97 -31.39 -30.15 21.70
N ALA A 98 -31.36 -30.57 23.00
CA ALA A 98 -32.00 -31.76 23.46
C ALA A 98 -33.18 -31.40 24.38
N ARG A 99 -34.37 -31.96 24.12
CA ARG A 99 -35.55 -31.85 25.02
C ARG A 99 -36.03 -33.22 25.43
N GLN A 100 -36.31 -33.36 26.70
CA GLN A 100 -36.85 -34.60 27.23
C GLN A 100 -38.20 -34.96 26.52
N GLY A 101 -38.31 -36.12 25.93
CA GLY A 101 -39.47 -36.56 25.17
C GLY A 101 -39.50 -36.19 23.68
N SER A 102 -38.78 -35.16 23.22
CA SER A 102 -38.76 -34.72 21.80
C SER A 102 -37.45 -35.01 21.06
N GLY A 103 -36.45 -35.60 21.70
CA GLY A 103 -35.21 -35.99 21.06
C GLY A 103 -34.22 -34.86 20.88
N THR A 104 -33.21 -35.07 20.05
CA THR A 104 -32.15 -34.08 19.72
C THR A 104 -32.41 -33.44 18.36
N GLN A 105 -32.34 -32.14 18.27
CA GLN A 105 -32.59 -31.35 17.08
C GLN A 105 -31.44 -30.37 16.82
N VAL A 106 -31.26 -29.97 15.56
CA VAL A 106 -30.39 -28.87 15.19
C VAL A 106 -30.89 -27.57 15.82
N ALA A 107 -30.02 -26.85 16.51
CA ALA A 107 -30.39 -25.62 17.18
C ALA A 107 -30.84 -24.53 16.20
N HIS A 108 -31.88 -23.78 16.57
CA HIS A 108 -32.23 -22.55 15.87
C HIS A 108 -31.21 -21.44 16.26
N ARG A 109 -30.03 -21.51 15.72
CA ARG A 109 -29.11 -20.36 15.73
C ARG A 109 -29.68 -19.33 14.74
N ALA A 110 -29.61 -18.03 15.10
CA ALA A 110 -29.70 -17.00 14.08
C ALA A 110 -28.73 -17.44 12.95
N THR A 111 -29.29 -17.77 11.81
CA THR A 111 -28.50 -18.15 10.64
C THR A 111 -27.46 -17.04 10.51
N PRO A 112 -26.16 -17.32 10.53
CA PRO A 112 -25.22 -16.27 10.13
C PRO A 112 -25.74 -15.84 8.77
N VAL A 113 -26.02 -14.56 8.59
CA VAL A 113 -26.18 -14.00 7.27
C VAL A 113 -24.86 -14.32 6.60
N GLY A 114 -24.81 -15.44 5.91
CA GLY A 114 -23.66 -15.82 5.13
C GLY A 114 -23.34 -14.58 4.30
N PRO A 115 -22.08 -14.14 4.19
CA PRO A 115 -21.78 -13.05 3.30
C PRO A 115 -22.49 -13.39 2.00
N ASP A 116 -23.32 -12.46 1.55
CA ASP A 116 -24.04 -12.61 0.28
C ASP A 116 -22.95 -12.82 -0.78
N LEU A 117 -22.63 -14.10 -1.05
CA LEU A 117 -21.71 -14.53 -2.09
C LEU A 117 -22.35 -14.31 -3.46
N ARG A 118 -23.23 -13.30 -3.56
CA ARG A 118 -23.50 -12.71 -4.86
C ARG A 118 -22.14 -12.40 -5.41
N ARG A 119 -21.76 -13.14 -6.43
CA ARG A 119 -20.53 -12.96 -7.19
C ARG A 119 -20.22 -11.46 -7.20
N ALA A 120 -19.19 -11.07 -6.46
CA ALA A 120 -18.68 -9.72 -6.58
C ALA A 120 -18.62 -9.42 -8.07
N PRO A 121 -19.17 -8.30 -8.54
CA PRO A 121 -19.22 -8.01 -9.96
C PRO A 121 -17.82 -8.31 -10.48
N VAL A 122 -17.73 -9.18 -11.49
CA VAL A 122 -16.46 -9.55 -12.12
C VAL A 122 -15.86 -8.23 -12.56
N ARG A 123 -14.95 -7.70 -11.75
CA ARG A 123 -14.20 -6.51 -12.13
C ARG A 123 -13.57 -6.89 -13.46
N PRO A 124 -13.78 -6.10 -14.52
CA PRO A 124 -13.16 -6.37 -15.80
C PRO A 124 -11.68 -6.64 -15.52
N SER A 125 -11.15 -7.75 -16.02
CA SER A 125 -9.77 -8.14 -15.79
C SER A 125 -8.91 -6.96 -16.19
N ARG A 126 -8.19 -6.38 -15.22
CA ARG A 126 -7.22 -5.33 -15.53
C ARG A 126 -6.27 -5.91 -16.57
N PRO A 127 -5.92 -5.17 -17.62
CA PRO A 127 -4.92 -5.62 -18.56
C PRO A 127 -3.70 -6.17 -17.80
N ARG A 128 -3.23 -7.33 -18.19
CA ARG A 128 -2.08 -7.95 -17.52
C ARG A 128 -0.87 -7.03 -17.69
N ILE A 129 -0.40 -6.45 -16.60
CA ILE A 129 0.85 -5.68 -16.59
C ILE A 129 1.98 -6.68 -16.83
N VAL A 130 2.73 -6.47 -17.91
CA VAL A 130 3.91 -7.25 -18.27
C VAL A 130 5.19 -6.49 -17.88
N HIS A 131 5.17 -5.18 -18.08
CA HIS A 131 6.28 -4.27 -17.78
C HIS A 131 5.79 -3.15 -16.88
N ASP A 132 6.34 -3.07 -15.68
CA ASP A 132 5.97 -2.05 -14.70
C ASP A 132 7.01 -0.92 -14.67
N LEU A 133 6.68 0.18 -15.34
CA LEU A 133 7.39 1.46 -15.30
C LEU A 133 6.59 2.53 -14.54
N ALA A 134 5.64 2.14 -13.69
CA ALA A 134 4.95 3.08 -12.82
C ALA A 134 5.95 3.73 -11.85
N PRO A 135 5.88 5.06 -11.65
CA PRO A 135 6.78 5.74 -10.74
C PRO A 135 6.49 5.35 -9.29
N SER A 136 7.47 5.42 -8.44
CA SER A 136 7.35 5.44 -6.99
C SER A 136 7.77 4.20 -6.19
N SER A 137 8.07 3.04 -6.77
CA SER A 137 8.47 1.87 -5.98
C SER A 137 9.88 1.40 -6.34
N PRO A 138 10.69 0.98 -5.35
CA PRO A 138 11.92 0.24 -5.61
C PRO A 138 11.60 -1.18 -6.08
N ASP A 139 12.58 -1.81 -6.73
CA ASP A 139 12.52 -3.23 -7.03
C ASP A 139 12.43 -4.05 -5.73
N ALA A 140 11.33 -4.77 -5.55
CA ALA A 140 11.10 -5.59 -4.36
C ALA A 140 12.13 -6.73 -4.20
N ALA A 141 12.76 -7.18 -5.31
CA ALA A 141 13.81 -8.19 -5.28
C ALA A 141 15.12 -7.64 -4.68
N ALA A 142 15.34 -6.33 -4.77
CA ALA A 142 16.51 -5.66 -4.22
C ALA A 142 16.46 -5.43 -2.69
N PHE A 143 15.37 -5.82 -2.03
CA PHE A 143 15.29 -5.75 -0.58
C PHE A 143 16.37 -6.62 0.09
N PRO A 144 17.19 -6.08 1.01
CA PRO A 144 18.37 -6.76 1.55
C PRO A 144 18.00 -7.78 2.64
N ARG A 145 17.29 -8.86 2.29
CA ARG A 145 16.68 -9.83 3.24
C ARG A 145 17.65 -10.36 4.27
N SER A 146 18.83 -10.80 3.83
CA SER A 146 19.83 -11.40 4.75
C SER A 146 20.38 -10.40 5.75
N SER A 147 20.72 -9.19 5.30
CA SER A 147 21.23 -8.13 6.17
C SER A 147 20.15 -7.60 7.10
N TRP A 148 18.91 -7.47 6.62
CA TRP A 148 17.75 -7.10 7.43
C TRP A 148 17.46 -8.13 8.53
N ALA A 149 17.44 -9.43 8.17
CA ALA A 149 17.25 -10.51 9.13
C ALA A 149 18.39 -10.60 10.17
N ALA A 150 19.64 -10.29 9.76
CA ALA A 150 20.76 -10.22 10.69
C ALA A 150 20.60 -9.06 11.70
N SER A 151 20.20 -7.88 11.23
CA SER A 151 19.88 -6.74 12.09
C SER A 151 18.72 -7.02 13.03
N ALA A 152 17.65 -7.65 12.53
CA ALA A 152 16.50 -8.02 13.35
C ALA A 152 16.89 -8.96 14.50
N ARG A 153 17.70 -9.98 14.22
CA ARG A 153 18.19 -10.90 15.27
C ARG A 153 19.00 -10.19 16.34
N ARG A 154 19.94 -9.30 15.96
CA ARG A 154 20.75 -8.54 16.93
C ARG A 154 19.87 -7.61 17.76
N ALA A 155 19.01 -6.86 17.08
CA ALA A 155 18.12 -5.90 17.71
C ALA A 155 17.17 -6.56 18.73
N LEU A 156 16.56 -7.71 18.37
CA LEU A 156 15.68 -8.44 19.25
C LEU A 156 16.42 -9.09 20.43
N ALA A 157 17.63 -9.60 20.20
CA ALA A 157 18.44 -10.20 21.27
C ALA A 157 18.95 -9.15 22.29
N ALA A 158 19.15 -7.90 21.86
CA ALA A 158 19.60 -6.82 22.71
C ALA A 158 18.45 -6.02 23.34
N ALA A 159 17.23 -6.15 22.84
CA ALA A 159 16.09 -5.38 23.30
C ALA A 159 15.71 -5.72 24.76
N PRO A 160 15.56 -4.72 25.64
CA PRO A 160 15.06 -4.95 26.98
C PRO A 160 13.55 -5.31 26.93
N SER A 161 13.07 -6.02 27.95
CA SER A 161 11.68 -6.54 27.99
C SER A 161 10.64 -5.42 27.90
N ASP A 162 10.91 -4.24 28.44
CA ASP A 162 10.02 -3.07 28.40
C ASP A 162 9.88 -2.48 26.99
N ALA A 163 10.81 -2.79 26.08
CA ALA A 163 10.69 -2.41 24.67
C ALA A 163 9.44 -2.97 24.01
N PHE A 164 8.93 -4.11 24.48
CA PHE A 164 7.73 -4.78 23.96
C PHE A 164 6.44 -4.35 24.68
N GLY A 165 6.54 -3.40 25.59
CA GLY A 165 5.39 -2.74 26.22
C GLY A 165 4.77 -1.66 25.34
N VAL A 166 3.90 -0.86 25.98
CA VAL A 166 3.33 0.33 25.35
C VAL A 166 4.42 1.38 25.19
N GLY A 167 4.81 1.66 23.96
CA GLY A 167 5.94 2.55 23.64
C GLY A 167 5.64 4.05 23.79
N ASP A 168 6.71 4.83 23.75
CA ASP A 168 6.67 6.29 23.60
C ASP A 168 6.00 6.63 22.24
N PRO A 169 5.00 7.52 22.19
CA PRO A 169 4.36 7.92 20.94
C PRO A 169 5.32 8.52 19.90
N ARG A 170 6.48 9.00 20.31
CA ARG A 170 7.54 9.43 19.38
C ARG A 170 8.19 8.26 18.63
N GLY A 171 8.00 7.04 19.11
CA GLY A 171 8.72 5.85 18.63
C GLY A 171 9.98 5.53 19.46
N ARG A 172 10.64 4.43 19.11
CA ARG A 172 11.77 3.90 19.86
C ARG A 172 12.95 4.90 19.93
N PRO A 173 13.51 5.14 21.14
CA PRO A 173 14.63 6.06 21.30
C PRO A 173 15.87 5.64 20.52
N GLU A 174 16.10 4.33 20.38
CA GLU A 174 17.23 3.79 19.61
C GLU A 174 17.14 4.21 18.12
N LEU A 175 15.94 4.14 17.55
CA LEU A 175 15.72 4.55 16.15
C LEU A 175 15.83 6.07 16.01
N ARG A 176 15.24 6.83 16.94
CA ARG A 176 15.28 8.28 16.89
C ARG A 176 16.71 8.81 16.99
N GLN A 177 17.55 8.21 17.84
CA GLN A 177 18.97 8.58 17.94
C GLN A 177 19.73 8.21 16.66
N ALA A 178 19.56 6.96 16.18
CA ALA A 178 20.21 6.52 14.94
C ALA A 178 19.84 7.40 13.74
N LEU A 179 18.58 7.83 13.65
CA LEU A 179 18.13 8.75 12.61
C LEU A 179 18.70 10.15 12.78
N ALA A 180 18.78 10.71 13.99
CA ALA A 180 19.37 12.02 14.22
C ALA A 180 20.82 12.07 13.71
N ASP A 181 21.62 11.06 14.05
CA ASP A 181 23.02 10.96 13.65
C ASP A 181 23.16 10.72 12.12
N TYR A 182 22.32 9.83 11.57
CA TYR A 182 22.30 9.55 10.14
C TYR A 182 21.93 10.78 9.30
N LEU A 183 20.85 11.46 9.66
CA LEU A 183 20.34 12.62 8.93
C LEU A 183 21.27 13.81 9.00
N ALA A 184 21.91 14.05 10.16
CA ALA A 184 22.92 15.09 10.30
C ALA A 184 24.09 14.85 9.34
N ARG A 185 24.58 13.62 9.26
CA ARG A 185 25.72 13.24 8.43
C ARG A 185 25.40 13.22 6.94
N THR A 186 24.24 12.74 6.54
CA THR A 186 23.95 12.47 5.12
C THR A 186 23.11 13.54 4.44
N ARG A 187 22.27 14.26 5.20
CA ARG A 187 21.33 15.23 4.67
C ARG A 187 21.56 16.65 5.23
N GLY A 188 22.44 16.79 6.22
CA GLY A 188 22.67 18.06 6.90
C GLY A 188 21.47 18.54 7.74
N VAL A 189 20.55 17.62 8.10
CA VAL A 189 19.41 17.92 8.96
C VAL A 189 19.89 18.23 10.37
N ARG A 190 19.42 19.32 10.94
CA ARG A 190 19.79 19.78 12.28
C ARG A 190 18.67 19.45 13.25
N THR A 191 18.76 18.27 13.89
CA THR A 191 17.74 17.79 14.81
C THR A 191 18.35 17.00 15.96
N ARG A 192 17.51 16.65 16.94
CA ARG A 192 17.85 15.80 18.07
C ARG A 192 16.80 14.70 18.18
N ALA A 193 17.12 13.60 18.86
CA ALA A 193 16.23 12.46 19.03
C ALA A 193 14.87 12.81 19.66
N ASP A 194 14.81 13.83 20.52
CA ASP A 194 13.57 14.30 21.15
C ASP A 194 12.66 15.08 20.18
N ARG A 195 13.18 15.56 19.04
CA ARG A 195 12.42 16.24 17.98
C ARG A 195 12.06 15.32 16.80
N ILE A 196 12.43 14.04 16.88
CA ILE A 196 12.08 13.06 15.86
C ILE A 196 10.84 12.29 16.30
N VAL A 197 9.84 12.19 15.39
CA VAL A 197 8.63 11.40 15.57
C VAL A 197 8.56 10.33 14.46
N ILE A 198 8.51 9.06 14.85
CA ILE A 198 8.38 7.93 13.93
C ILE A 198 6.94 7.83 13.45
N CYS A 199 6.77 7.59 12.16
CA CYS A 199 5.49 7.50 11.47
C CYS A 199 5.36 6.21 10.67
N SER A 200 4.13 5.79 10.37
CA SER A 200 3.85 4.72 9.43
C SER A 200 3.96 5.20 7.97
N GLY A 201 5.15 5.70 7.60
CA GLY A 201 5.45 6.31 6.30
C GLY A 201 5.01 7.78 6.19
N TYR A 202 5.36 8.40 5.07
CA TYR A 202 5.11 9.82 4.78
C TYR A 202 3.63 10.25 4.94
N ALA A 203 2.71 9.48 4.36
CA ALA A 203 1.28 9.82 4.40
C ALA A 203 0.73 9.92 5.83
N HIS A 204 1.22 9.10 6.76
CA HIS A 204 0.87 9.21 8.17
C HIS A 204 1.43 10.50 8.78
N GLY A 205 2.72 10.82 8.51
CA GLY A 205 3.31 12.07 8.97
C GLY A 205 2.57 13.30 8.44
N LEU A 206 2.20 13.30 7.15
CA LEU A 206 1.42 14.40 6.58
C LEU A 206 0.03 14.52 7.21
N ARG A 207 -0.66 13.41 7.49
CA ARG A 207 -1.95 13.43 8.23
C ARG A 207 -1.82 14.05 9.61
N LEU A 208 -0.77 13.69 10.36
CA LEU A 208 -0.51 14.31 11.67
C LEU A 208 -0.29 15.82 11.54
N MET A 209 0.43 16.25 10.51
CA MET A 209 0.58 17.68 10.25
C MET A 209 -0.72 18.35 9.86
N CYS A 210 -1.63 17.68 9.17
CA CYS A 210 -2.95 18.25 8.84
C CYS A 210 -3.76 18.61 10.10
N GLU A 211 -3.61 17.86 11.19
CA GLU A 211 -4.27 18.17 12.47
C GLU A 211 -3.70 19.42 13.17
N VAL A 212 -2.41 19.70 12.89
CA VAL A 212 -1.67 20.82 13.49
C VAL A 212 -1.77 22.10 12.64
N LEU A 213 -1.76 21.94 11.32
CA LEU A 213 -1.79 23.07 10.39
C LEU A 213 -3.09 23.86 10.44
N ARG A 214 -2.99 25.16 10.15
CA ARG A 214 -4.15 26.06 10.04
C ARG A 214 -4.00 26.96 8.82
N GLY A 215 -5.12 27.19 8.13
CA GLY A 215 -5.16 28.05 6.97
C GLY A 215 -4.69 27.37 5.67
N PRO A 216 -4.51 28.17 4.59
CA PRO A 216 -4.10 27.65 3.29
C PRO A 216 -2.68 27.07 3.31
N VAL A 217 -2.47 26.00 2.53
CA VAL A 217 -1.18 25.37 2.30
C VAL A 217 -0.79 25.55 0.84
N ALA A 218 0.34 26.19 0.60
CA ALA A 218 0.91 26.26 -0.74
C ALA A 218 1.49 24.88 -1.11
N VAL A 219 1.29 24.46 -2.36
CA VAL A 219 1.80 23.19 -2.88
C VAL A 219 2.37 23.41 -4.27
N GLU A 220 3.30 22.59 -4.69
CA GLU A 220 3.84 22.61 -6.05
C GLU A 220 2.73 22.37 -7.07
N ALA A 221 2.69 23.11 -8.17
CA ALA A 221 1.66 23.01 -9.23
C ALA A 221 1.61 21.64 -9.90
N TYR A 222 2.71 20.90 -9.84
CA TYR A 222 2.78 19.48 -10.14
C TYR A 222 3.21 18.73 -8.87
N GLY A 223 2.50 17.70 -8.50
CA GLY A 223 2.77 16.91 -7.30
C GLY A 223 1.77 15.77 -7.14
N LEU A 224 1.97 14.89 -6.17
CA LEU A 224 1.09 13.75 -5.93
C LEU A 224 -0.33 14.21 -5.56
N GLY A 225 -1.31 13.86 -6.38
CA GLY A 225 -2.72 14.11 -6.11
C GLY A 225 -3.18 13.56 -4.76
N PHE A 226 -2.65 12.40 -4.38
CA PHE A 226 -2.91 11.79 -3.08
C PHE A 226 -2.47 12.66 -1.89
N HIS A 227 -1.32 13.35 -1.98
CA HIS A 227 -0.90 14.27 -0.91
C HIS A 227 -1.84 15.47 -0.80
N ARG A 228 -2.29 15.99 -1.94
CA ARG A 228 -3.29 17.06 -1.97
C ARG A 228 -4.63 16.62 -1.38
N SER A 229 -5.08 15.39 -1.68
CA SER A 229 -6.32 14.87 -1.11
C SER A 229 -6.25 14.76 0.42
N LEU A 230 -5.11 14.35 0.99
CA LEU A 230 -4.94 14.33 2.46
C LEU A 230 -5.12 15.71 3.09
N LEU A 231 -4.59 16.76 2.45
CA LEU A 231 -4.76 18.15 2.92
C LEU A 231 -6.23 18.60 2.82
N THR A 232 -6.87 18.36 1.68
CA THR A 232 -8.26 18.79 1.44
C THR A 232 -9.29 17.99 2.26
N GLU A 233 -9.07 16.69 2.47
CA GLU A 233 -9.88 15.84 3.34
C GLU A 233 -9.82 16.32 4.82
N ALA A 234 -8.69 16.90 5.23
CA ALA A 234 -8.54 17.54 6.53
C ALA A 234 -9.12 18.97 6.60
N GLY A 235 -9.77 19.44 5.55
CA GLY A 235 -10.37 20.77 5.49
C GLY A 235 -9.40 21.91 5.15
N LEU A 236 -8.17 21.60 4.75
CA LEU A 236 -7.19 22.61 4.36
C LEU A 236 -7.34 22.97 2.88
N THR A 237 -7.23 24.26 2.57
CA THR A 237 -7.21 24.75 1.18
C THR A 237 -5.80 24.64 0.63
N THR A 238 -5.63 24.15 -0.61
CA THR A 238 -4.35 24.10 -1.29
C THR A 238 -4.23 25.19 -2.36
N VAL A 239 -3.08 25.86 -2.45
CA VAL A 239 -2.78 26.91 -3.41
C VAL A 239 -1.55 26.53 -4.22
N PRO A 240 -1.64 26.38 -5.55
CA PRO A 240 -0.52 25.94 -6.35
C PRO A 240 0.54 27.03 -6.55
N LEU A 241 1.80 26.66 -6.39
CA LEU A 241 2.98 27.45 -6.80
C LEU A 241 3.46 26.97 -8.16
N THR A 242 3.77 27.90 -9.04
CA THR A 242 4.40 27.59 -10.33
C THR A 242 5.69 26.80 -10.15
N VAL A 243 5.95 25.85 -11.03
CA VAL A 243 7.17 25.01 -11.04
C VAL A 243 7.90 25.21 -12.38
N ASP A 244 9.19 25.49 -12.33
CA ASP A 244 10.06 25.63 -13.50
C ASP A 244 11.34 24.77 -13.35
N ALA A 245 12.32 24.95 -14.22
CA ALA A 245 13.60 24.22 -14.17
C ALA A 245 14.38 24.42 -12.86
N HIS A 246 14.06 25.44 -12.08
CA HIS A 246 14.66 25.76 -10.79
C HIS A 246 13.80 25.35 -9.59
N GLY A 247 12.78 24.51 -9.80
CA GLY A 247 11.83 24.04 -8.79
C GLY A 247 10.65 25.00 -8.59
N ALA A 248 10.01 24.97 -7.43
CA ALA A 248 8.87 25.83 -7.10
C ALA A 248 9.26 27.31 -7.05
N ARG A 249 8.41 28.16 -7.63
CA ARG A 249 8.56 29.62 -7.57
C ARG A 249 8.06 30.15 -6.23
N VAL A 250 8.93 30.01 -5.22
CA VAL A 250 8.62 30.39 -3.82
C VAL A 250 8.41 31.89 -3.66
N GLU A 251 8.83 32.69 -4.64
CA GLU A 251 8.60 34.12 -4.73
C GLU A 251 7.09 34.46 -4.79
N GLU A 252 6.25 33.50 -5.21
CA GLU A 252 4.79 33.64 -5.24
C GLU A 252 4.14 33.49 -3.85
N LEU A 253 4.83 32.92 -2.85
CA LEU A 253 4.30 32.64 -1.52
C LEU A 253 3.62 33.84 -0.83
N PRO A 254 4.20 35.04 -0.82
CA PRO A 254 3.56 36.17 -0.15
C PRO A 254 2.15 36.50 -0.68
N ALA A 255 1.89 36.26 -1.96
CA ALA A 255 0.60 36.52 -2.59
C ALA A 255 -0.46 35.43 -2.33
N THR A 256 -0.05 34.24 -1.84
CA THR A 256 -0.95 33.10 -1.64
C THR A 256 -1.75 33.16 -0.35
N GLY A 257 -1.34 33.94 0.62
CA GLY A 257 -1.87 33.92 1.99
C GLY A 257 -1.61 32.59 2.74
N ALA A 258 -0.72 31.73 2.22
CA ALA A 258 -0.43 30.44 2.81
C ALA A 258 0.24 30.57 4.18
N ARG A 259 -0.07 29.62 5.07
CA ARG A 259 0.55 29.45 6.39
C ARG A 259 1.57 28.33 6.42
N ALA A 260 1.53 27.45 5.42
CA ALA A 260 2.52 26.41 5.20
C ALA A 260 2.77 26.21 3.71
N VAL A 261 3.91 25.64 3.35
CA VAL A 261 4.25 25.23 1.99
C VAL A 261 4.78 23.81 1.99
N LEU A 262 4.23 22.95 1.13
CA LEU A 262 4.72 21.59 0.91
C LEU A 262 5.59 21.58 -0.35
N LEU A 263 6.84 21.18 -0.18
CA LEU A 263 7.85 21.17 -1.23
C LEU A 263 8.60 19.83 -1.28
N THR A 264 9.11 19.49 -2.46
CA THR A 264 10.05 18.40 -2.72
C THR A 264 11.41 18.96 -3.19
N PRO A 265 12.18 19.67 -2.31
CA PRO A 265 13.24 20.57 -2.73
C PRO A 265 14.52 19.87 -3.21
N ALA A 266 14.75 18.62 -2.82
CA ALA A 266 15.89 17.85 -3.31
C ALA A 266 15.69 17.37 -4.75
N HIS A 267 14.46 16.96 -5.08
CA HIS A 267 14.07 16.42 -6.37
C HIS A 267 12.55 16.60 -6.52
N GLN A 268 12.15 17.65 -7.24
CA GLN A 268 10.74 18.00 -7.40
C GLN A 268 9.95 16.87 -8.04
N TYR A 269 8.89 16.45 -7.38
CA TYR A 269 8.05 15.37 -7.88
C TYR A 269 6.83 15.89 -8.64
N PRO A 270 6.59 15.46 -9.90
CA PRO A 270 7.40 14.51 -10.68
C PRO A 270 8.38 15.18 -11.66
N THR A 271 8.43 16.50 -11.80
CA THR A 271 9.14 17.17 -12.90
C THR A 271 10.66 17.09 -12.84
N GLY A 272 11.21 16.63 -11.71
CA GLY A 272 12.62 16.28 -11.58
C GLY A 272 13.58 17.47 -11.37
N GLY A 273 13.07 18.69 -11.18
CA GLY A 273 13.91 19.86 -10.86
C GLY A 273 14.36 19.88 -9.40
N ALA A 274 15.55 20.41 -9.11
CA ALA A 274 15.94 20.72 -7.74
C ALA A 274 15.60 22.18 -7.40
N LEU A 275 15.17 22.43 -6.14
CA LEU A 275 14.93 23.80 -5.69
C LEU A 275 16.25 24.57 -5.66
N HIS A 276 16.33 25.63 -6.45
CA HIS A 276 17.53 26.45 -6.63
C HIS A 276 18.00 27.06 -5.28
N PRO A 277 19.31 27.18 -5.00
CA PRO A 277 19.81 27.70 -3.73
C PRO A 277 19.22 29.05 -3.30
N ARG A 278 19.00 29.97 -4.23
CA ARG A 278 18.33 31.27 -3.93
C ARG A 278 16.88 31.07 -3.46
N ARG A 279 16.15 30.14 -4.05
CA ARG A 279 14.77 29.80 -3.64
C ARG A 279 14.75 29.07 -2.30
N ARG A 280 15.74 28.27 -1.98
CA ARG A 280 15.90 27.67 -0.65
C ARG A 280 16.08 28.74 0.43
N ALA A 281 16.88 29.78 0.18
CA ALA A 281 16.99 30.94 1.08
C ALA A 281 15.67 31.71 1.16
N ALA A 282 15.06 32.02 0.02
CA ALA A 282 13.84 32.81 -0.04
C ALA A 282 12.65 32.15 0.70
N VAL A 283 12.49 30.82 0.64
CA VAL A 283 11.44 30.14 1.39
C VAL A 283 11.67 30.18 2.91
N ILE A 284 12.92 30.16 3.36
CA ILE A 284 13.25 30.34 4.78
C ILE A 284 12.97 31.80 5.21
N ASP A 285 13.34 32.77 4.40
CA ASP A 285 13.05 34.18 4.68
C ASP A 285 11.54 34.44 4.78
N TRP A 286 10.75 33.84 3.86
CA TRP A 286 9.29 33.88 3.93
C TRP A 286 8.77 33.25 5.23
N ALA A 287 9.26 32.07 5.58
CA ALA A 287 8.81 31.36 6.80
C ALA A 287 9.09 32.17 8.06
N ARG A 288 10.29 32.77 8.17
CA ARG A 288 10.68 33.65 9.28
C ARG A 288 9.83 34.91 9.36
N ALA A 289 9.59 35.55 8.21
CA ALA A 289 8.84 36.81 8.14
C ALA A 289 7.35 36.63 8.48
N THR A 290 6.78 35.46 8.18
CA THR A 290 5.33 35.21 8.33
C THR A 290 4.97 34.27 9.50
N GLY A 291 5.98 33.65 10.14
CA GLY A 291 5.76 32.54 11.08
C GLY A 291 5.24 31.27 10.39
N GLY A 292 5.36 31.20 9.06
CA GLY A 292 4.93 30.06 8.26
C GLY A 292 5.81 28.81 8.45
N LEU A 293 5.33 27.67 7.94
CA LEU A 293 6.03 26.39 8.00
C LEU A 293 6.38 25.89 6.59
N VAL A 294 7.58 25.35 6.46
CA VAL A 294 7.99 24.57 5.28
C VAL A 294 7.87 23.10 5.61
N LEU A 295 7.10 22.37 4.82
CA LEU A 295 6.97 20.92 4.87
C LEU A 295 7.88 20.34 3.78
N GLU A 296 9.04 19.85 4.15
CA GLU A 296 10.04 19.28 3.24
C GLU A 296 9.85 17.78 3.09
N ASP A 297 9.35 17.33 1.94
CA ASP A 297 9.27 15.91 1.58
C ASP A 297 10.57 15.50 0.87
N ASP A 298 11.45 14.83 1.60
CA ASP A 298 12.76 14.34 1.13
C ASP A 298 12.67 12.84 0.81
N TYR A 299 11.81 12.49 -0.14
CA TYR A 299 11.44 11.11 -0.46
C TYR A 299 12.55 10.29 -1.14
N ASP A 300 13.48 10.92 -1.85
CA ASP A 300 14.56 10.26 -2.61
C ASP A 300 15.89 11.04 -2.63
N GLY A 301 16.08 11.98 -1.72
CA GLY A 301 17.25 12.85 -1.70
C GLY A 301 18.60 12.16 -1.51
N GLU A 302 18.61 10.88 -1.11
CA GLU A 302 19.80 10.04 -1.10
C GLU A 302 20.27 9.59 -2.50
N PHE A 303 19.40 9.69 -3.54
CA PHE A 303 19.64 9.17 -4.88
C PHE A 303 19.99 10.28 -5.89
N ARG A 304 21.12 10.97 -5.69
CA ARG A 304 21.71 11.91 -6.66
C ARG A 304 22.84 11.21 -7.42
N TYR A 305 22.89 11.45 -8.76
CA TYR A 305 23.87 10.80 -9.66
C TYR A 305 24.81 11.76 -10.32
N ASP A 306 24.42 13.03 -10.45
CA ASP A 306 25.12 14.07 -11.21
C ASP A 306 26.11 14.88 -10.38
N ARG A 307 25.86 15.03 -9.09
CA ARG A 307 26.61 15.94 -8.21
C ARG A 307 26.67 15.41 -6.78
N GLU A 308 27.37 16.15 -5.93
CA GLU A 308 27.37 15.98 -4.49
C GLU A 308 25.94 16.09 -3.92
N PRO A 309 25.61 15.36 -2.85
CA PRO A 309 24.31 15.44 -2.22
C PRO A 309 23.96 16.87 -1.84
N VAL A 310 22.77 17.33 -2.21
CA VAL A 310 22.24 18.61 -1.76
C VAL A 310 21.64 18.42 -0.38
N GLY A 311 22.08 19.20 0.60
CA GLY A 311 21.55 19.16 1.96
C GLY A 311 20.06 19.49 2.01
N ALA A 312 19.38 19.04 3.07
CA ALA A 312 17.99 19.39 3.32
C ALA A 312 17.81 20.89 3.58
N VAL A 313 16.66 21.44 3.21
CA VAL A 313 16.28 22.82 3.56
C VAL A 313 16.15 22.99 5.06
N GLN A 314 15.74 21.93 5.77
CA GLN A 314 15.63 21.91 7.23
C GLN A 314 16.94 22.32 7.93
N GLY A 315 18.08 21.95 7.38
CA GLY A 315 19.38 22.36 7.93
C GLY A 315 19.61 23.86 7.94
N LEU A 316 18.90 24.63 7.11
CA LEU A 316 18.98 26.10 7.09
C LEU A 316 18.17 26.73 8.23
N ASP A 317 17.04 26.13 8.60
CA ASP A 317 16.20 26.63 9.69
C ASP A 317 15.36 25.51 10.34
N PRO A 318 15.88 24.88 11.42
CA PRO A 318 15.18 23.79 12.10
C PRO A 318 13.92 24.22 12.85
N ASP A 319 13.68 25.50 13.03
CA ASP A 319 12.53 25.99 13.77
C ASP A 319 11.35 26.38 12.87
N HIS A 320 11.55 26.45 11.52
CA HIS A 320 10.50 26.71 10.54
C HIS A 320 10.31 25.59 9.51
N VAL A 321 11.11 24.52 9.56
CA VAL A 321 11.01 23.43 8.60
C VAL A 321 10.70 22.11 9.31
N VAL A 322 9.65 21.44 8.85
CA VAL A 322 9.32 20.06 9.16
C VAL A 322 9.91 19.18 8.07
N TYR A 323 10.89 18.35 8.40
CA TYR A 323 11.50 17.41 7.49
C TYR A 323 10.81 16.06 7.55
N PHE A 324 10.50 15.49 6.40
CA PHE A 324 9.96 14.13 6.26
C PHE A 324 10.95 13.23 5.55
N GLY A 325 11.16 12.04 6.12
CA GLY A 325 11.90 10.97 5.48
C GLY A 325 11.20 9.64 5.61
N SER A 326 11.56 8.68 4.77
CA SER A 326 11.00 7.33 4.83
C SER A 326 11.93 6.28 4.23
N THR A 327 11.70 5.01 4.60
CA THR A 327 12.38 3.86 4.00
C THR A 327 11.78 3.43 2.66
N SER A 328 10.73 4.10 2.20
CA SER A 328 9.92 3.63 1.05
C SER A 328 10.68 3.53 -0.27
N LYS A 329 11.68 4.38 -0.48
CA LYS A 329 12.49 4.40 -1.72
C LYS A 329 13.85 3.72 -1.55
N SER A 330 14.35 3.66 -0.33
CA SER A 330 15.66 3.10 0.01
C SER A 330 15.63 1.60 0.32
N LEU A 331 14.52 1.11 0.88
CA LEU A 331 14.30 -0.29 1.24
C LEU A 331 13.02 -0.84 0.65
N SER A 332 11.87 -0.48 1.22
CA SER A 332 10.57 -0.95 0.75
C SER A 332 9.44 -0.10 1.32
N PRO A 333 8.42 0.24 0.52
CA PRO A 333 7.21 0.87 1.02
C PRO A 333 6.40 -0.04 1.97
N ALA A 334 6.63 -1.36 1.93
CA ALA A 334 5.94 -2.33 2.77
C ALA A 334 6.38 -2.30 4.24
N LEU A 335 7.57 -1.75 4.56
CA LEU A 335 8.04 -1.58 5.94
C LEU A 335 7.20 -0.58 6.73
N ARG A 336 6.53 0.35 6.05
CA ARG A 336 5.70 1.37 6.68
C ARG A 336 6.44 2.18 7.75
N LEU A 337 7.74 2.44 7.51
CA LEU A 337 8.58 3.27 8.38
C LEU A 337 8.90 4.61 7.71
N GLY A 338 8.58 5.67 8.41
CA GLY A 338 8.94 7.04 8.09
C GLY A 338 9.18 7.82 9.37
N TRP A 339 9.62 9.04 9.23
CA TRP A 339 9.91 9.92 10.35
C TRP A 339 9.69 11.39 9.98
N MET A 340 9.45 12.19 11.00
CA MET A 340 9.50 13.65 10.94
C MET A 340 10.59 14.17 11.87
N ALA A 341 11.38 15.14 11.39
CA ALA A 341 12.16 15.99 12.28
C ALA A 341 11.42 17.32 12.41
N LEU A 342 11.00 17.64 13.62
CA LEU A 342 10.05 18.72 13.91
C LEU A 342 10.76 19.95 14.53
N PRO A 343 10.26 21.17 14.26
CA PRO A 343 10.46 22.30 15.15
C PRO A 343 10.05 21.95 16.58
N GLY A 344 10.88 22.33 17.58
CA GLY A 344 10.61 21.94 18.97
C GLY A 344 9.21 22.32 19.47
N ARG A 345 8.67 23.47 19.03
CA ARG A 345 7.34 23.95 19.37
C ARG A 345 6.18 23.11 18.86
N LEU A 346 6.41 22.24 17.84
CA LEU A 346 5.37 21.41 17.24
C LEU A 346 5.35 19.97 17.75
N VAL A 347 6.31 19.58 18.56
CA VAL A 347 6.43 18.19 19.04
C VAL A 347 5.18 17.78 19.81
N ASP A 348 4.78 18.58 20.79
CA ASP A 348 3.64 18.26 21.67
C ASP A 348 2.31 18.24 20.88
N ASP A 349 2.10 19.18 19.95
CA ASP A 349 0.92 19.22 19.10
C ASP A 349 0.82 17.98 18.19
N VAL A 350 1.94 17.57 17.59
CA VAL A 350 2.00 16.37 16.78
C VAL A 350 1.79 15.10 17.60
N LEU A 351 2.31 15.06 18.84
CA LEU A 351 2.07 13.93 19.74
C LEU A 351 0.62 13.88 20.21
N ALA A 352 -0.01 15.02 20.46
CA ALA A 352 -1.44 15.06 20.75
C ALA A 352 -2.28 14.51 19.60
N ALA A 353 -1.95 14.87 18.35
CA ALA A 353 -2.59 14.34 17.16
C ALA A 353 -2.33 12.83 16.96
N LYS A 354 -1.13 12.35 17.27
CA LYS A 354 -0.75 10.94 17.13
C LYS A 354 -1.39 10.05 18.19
N GLY A 355 -1.66 10.59 19.36
CA GLY A 355 -2.19 9.89 20.52
C GLY A 355 -1.12 9.53 21.57
N PRO A 356 -1.55 9.10 22.77
CA PRO A 356 -0.68 8.94 23.93
C PRO A 356 0.24 7.71 23.87
N ARG A 357 0.12 6.88 22.84
CA ARG A 357 0.83 5.59 22.71
C ARG A 357 1.25 5.33 21.27
N GLU A 358 2.31 4.52 21.08
CA GLU A 358 2.72 4.07 19.75
C GLU A 358 1.79 2.95 19.24
N PHE A 359 0.91 3.26 18.30
CA PHE A 359 -0.01 2.31 17.67
C PHE A 359 0.25 2.08 16.18
N TRP A 360 1.18 2.82 15.58
CA TRP A 360 1.28 2.97 14.13
C TRP A 360 2.47 2.25 13.50
N SER A 361 3.52 1.99 14.29
CA SER A 361 4.74 1.37 13.79
C SER A 361 5.23 0.29 14.73
N GLY A 362 5.44 -0.92 14.21
CA GLY A 362 5.89 -2.06 15.01
C GLY A 362 7.24 -1.82 15.68
N VAL A 363 7.38 -2.21 16.95
CA VAL A 363 8.62 -2.06 17.71
C VAL A 363 9.78 -2.83 17.08
N THR A 364 9.51 -4.02 16.55
CA THR A 364 10.52 -4.89 15.92
C THR A 364 11.15 -4.25 14.70
N ASP A 365 10.32 -3.61 13.86
CA ASP A 365 10.82 -2.93 12.66
C ASP A 365 11.60 -1.66 13.00
N GLN A 366 11.16 -0.93 14.04
CA GLN A 366 11.89 0.23 14.54
C GLN A 366 13.27 -0.14 15.07
N LEU A 367 13.36 -1.16 15.92
CA LEU A 367 14.63 -1.65 16.47
C LEU A 367 15.54 -2.23 15.37
N THR A 368 14.95 -2.95 14.41
CA THR A 368 15.68 -3.50 13.26
C THR A 368 16.31 -2.38 12.42
N LEU A 369 15.52 -1.35 12.11
CA LEU A 369 16.05 -0.21 11.34
C LEU A 369 17.13 0.56 12.10
N ALA A 370 16.98 0.72 13.42
CA ALA A 370 18.01 1.34 14.25
C ALA A 370 19.35 0.59 14.15
N ASP A 371 19.35 -0.73 14.36
CA ASP A 371 20.55 -1.56 14.20
C ASP A 371 21.08 -1.52 12.77
N PHE A 372 20.20 -1.56 11.77
CA PHE A 372 20.56 -1.53 10.34
C PHE A 372 21.27 -0.24 9.95
N ILE A 373 20.90 0.90 10.56
CA ILE A 373 21.58 2.19 10.40
C ILE A 373 22.93 2.17 11.14
N VAL A 374 22.93 1.82 12.42
CA VAL A 374 24.10 1.88 13.29
C VAL A 374 25.22 0.96 12.81
N CYS A 375 24.90 -0.25 12.34
CA CYS A 375 25.90 -1.18 11.80
C CYS A 375 26.36 -0.84 10.37
N GLY A 376 25.90 0.28 9.80
CA GLY A 376 26.28 0.76 8.47
C GLY A 376 25.69 -0.06 7.32
N ALA A 377 24.75 -0.98 7.58
CA ALA A 377 24.09 -1.76 6.54
C ALA A 377 23.20 -0.88 5.66
N TYR A 378 22.53 0.11 6.25
CA TYR A 378 21.71 1.08 5.52
C TYR A 378 22.54 1.88 4.50
N ASP A 379 23.69 2.39 4.88
CA ASP A 379 24.60 3.10 3.97
C ASP A 379 25.09 2.20 2.83
N ARG A 380 25.38 0.92 3.13
CA ARG A 380 25.78 -0.04 2.08
C ARG A 380 24.66 -0.29 1.09
N GLN A 381 23.43 -0.46 1.58
CA GLN A 381 22.24 -0.63 0.74
C GLN A 381 21.99 0.59 -0.15
N LEU A 382 22.05 1.79 0.41
CA LEU A 382 21.89 3.03 -0.37
C LEU A 382 22.94 3.16 -1.48
N ARG A 383 24.19 2.85 -1.19
CA ARG A 383 25.25 2.86 -2.21
C ARG A 383 25.01 1.83 -3.31
N HIS A 384 24.51 0.66 -2.95
CA HIS A 384 24.14 -0.38 -3.91
C HIS A 384 22.98 0.06 -4.81
N MET A 385 21.89 0.53 -4.21
CA MET A 385 20.71 1.00 -4.95
C MET A 385 21.02 2.22 -5.83
N ARG A 386 21.89 3.13 -5.40
CA ARG A 386 22.32 4.28 -6.20
C ARG A 386 23.02 3.85 -7.49
N LYS A 387 23.83 2.79 -7.43
CA LYS A 387 24.48 2.23 -8.63
C LYS A 387 23.45 1.63 -9.60
N ILE A 388 22.49 0.86 -9.07
CA ILE A 388 21.42 0.24 -9.86
C ILE A 388 20.58 1.31 -10.55
N TYR A 389 20.09 2.29 -9.82
CA TYR A 389 19.23 3.33 -10.37
C TYR A 389 19.95 4.23 -11.37
N ARG A 390 21.22 4.57 -11.12
CA ARG A 390 22.04 5.26 -12.12
C ARG A 390 22.13 4.47 -13.41
N HIS A 391 22.49 3.20 -13.34
CA HIS A 391 22.61 2.34 -14.50
C HIS A 391 21.29 2.24 -15.29
N ARG A 392 20.17 2.06 -14.60
CA ARG A 392 18.84 1.98 -15.25
C ARG A 392 18.44 3.31 -15.91
N ARG A 393 18.76 4.44 -15.30
CA ARG A 393 18.57 5.76 -15.91
C ARG A 393 19.43 5.94 -17.14
N ASP A 394 20.69 5.54 -17.09
CA ASP A 394 21.61 5.63 -18.22
C ASP A 394 21.13 4.75 -19.40
N LEU A 395 20.61 3.55 -19.11
CA LEU A 395 19.96 2.70 -20.11
C LEU A 395 18.71 3.35 -20.73
N LEU A 396 17.84 3.94 -19.90
CA LEU A 396 16.65 4.67 -20.37
C LEU A 396 17.09 5.79 -21.34
N THR A 397 17.99 6.67 -20.92
CA THR A 397 18.44 7.80 -21.74
C THR A 397 19.14 7.36 -23.03
N ALA A 398 19.98 6.34 -22.96
CA ALA A 398 20.67 5.79 -24.14
C ALA A 398 19.68 5.13 -25.12
N THR A 399 18.66 4.44 -24.62
CA THR A 399 17.64 3.81 -25.47
C THR A 399 16.78 4.85 -26.17
N LEU A 400 16.33 5.88 -25.45
CA LEU A 400 15.57 6.98 -26.05
C LEU A 400 16.39 7.75 -27.08
N ALA A 401 17.66 8.04 -26.81
CA ALA A 401 18.52 8.71 -27.76
C ALA A 401 18.66 7.97 -29.10
N ARG A 402 18.58 6.62 -29.07
CA ARG A 402 18.66 5.81 -30.30
C ARG A 402 17.32 5.60 -31.00
N GLN A 403 16.24 5.39 -30.23
CA GLN A 403 14.96 4.92 -30.77
C GLN A 403 13.89 6.01 -30.84
N ALA A 404 14.01 7.06 -30.01
CA ALA A 404 13.06 8.17 -29.95
C ALA A 404 13.80 9.50 -29.65
N PRO A 405 14.75 9.94 -30.56
CA PRO A 405 15.60 11.10 -30.28
C PRO A 405 14.86 12.44 -30.18
N HIS A 406 13.62 12.50 -30.63
CA HIS A 406 12.72 13.64 -30.52
C HIS A 406 12.06 13.76 -29.12
N ILE A 407 12.16 12.74 -28.27
CA ILE A 407 11.62 12.76 -26.93
C ILE A 407 12.69 13.24 -25.94
N THR A 408 12.39 14.33 -25.25
CA THR A 408 13.29 14.91 -24.25
C THR A 408 13.04 14.31 -22.86
N VAL A 409 14.12 13.96 -22.16
CA VAL A 409 14.08 13.55 -20.76
C VAL A 409 14.29 14.79 -19.90
N SER A 410 13.26 15.20 -19.15
CA SER A 410 13.30 16.34 -18.25
C SER A 410 13.84 15.99 -16.88
N GLY A 411 14.32 16.99 -16.14
CA GLY A 411 14.79 16.91 -14.77
C GLY A 411 16.27 16.58 -14.63
N ILE A 412 16.72 16.55 -13.38
CA ILE A 412 18.11 16.25 -13.04
C ILE A 412 18.38 14.75 -12.98
N ALA A 413 19.66 14.37 -12.97
CA ALA A 413 20.06 12.98 -12.79
C ALA A 413 19.92 12.57 -11.31
N ALA A 414 18.70 12.21 -10.89
CA ALA A 414 18.38 11.85 -9.51
C ALA A 414 17.17 10.89 -9.45
N GLY A 415 16.93 10.33 -8.28
CA GLY A 415 15.73 9.60 -7.91
C GLY A 415 15.52 8.27 -8.62
N LEU A 416 14.25 7.86 -8.68
CA LEU A 416 13.82 6.58 -9.24
C LEU A 416 12.91 6.74 -10.47
N HIS A 417 12.70 7.98 -10.93
CA HIS A 417 11.84 8.29 -12.07
C HIS A 417 12.45 9.40 -12.95
N ALA A 418 11.90 9.54 -14.13
CA ALA A 418 12.16 10.62 -15.05
C ALA A 418 10.86 11.05 -15.74
N VAL A 419 10.82 12.28 -16.25
CA VAL A 419 9.73 12.74 -17.09
C VAL A 419 10.18 12.78 -18.54
N LEU A 420 9.36 12.19 -19.42
CA LEU A 420 9.50 12.31 -20.87
C LEU A 420 8.54 13.39 -21.34
N ASP A 421 9.05 14.43 -21.96
CA ASP A 421 8.21 15.47 -22.57
C ASP A 421 7.63 14.94 -23.88
N LEU A 422 6.31 15.05 -24.02
CA LEU A 422 5.60 14.62 -25.23
C LEU A 422 5.12 15.82 -26.05
N PRO A 423 4.94 15.65 -27.37
CA PRO A 423 4.26 16.61 -28.20
C PRO A 423 2.83 16.91 -27.66
N PRO A 424 2.35 18.14 -27.72
CA PRO A 424 1.03 18.51 -27.23
C PRO A 424 -0.10 17.65 -27.81
N GLY A 425 -1.03 17.21 -26.98
CA GLY A 425 -2.19 16.40 -27.36
C GLY A 425 -1.91 14.90 -27.47
N THR A 426 -0.69 14.42 -27.22
CA THR A 426 -0.32 13.01 -27.46
C THR A 426 -0.32 12.12 -26.20
N GLU A 427 -0.34 12.68 -24.99
CA GLU A 427 -0.27 11.94 -23.74
C GLU A 427 -1.29 10.78 -23.66
N GLN A 428 -2.56 11.08 -23.92
CA GLN A 428 -3.62 10.08 -23.79
C GLN A 428 -3.53 8.96 -24.84
N ALA A 429 -3.09 9.29 -26.05
CA ALA A 429 -2.86 8.29 -27.12
C ALA A 429 -1.71 7.37 -26.74
N THR A 430 -0.62 7.92 -26.24
CA THR A 430 0.56 7.20 -25.76
C THR A 430 0.23 6.29 -24.58
N LEU A 431 -0.53 6.76 -23.61
CA LEU A 431 -0.99 5.94 -22.48
C LEU A 431 -1.87 4.75 -22.95
N ARG A 432 -2.71 4.94 -23.96
CA ARG A 432 -3.49 3.85 -24.54
C ARG A 432 -2.60 2.84 -25.28
N ALA A 433 -1.60 3.31 -26.02
CA ALA A 433 -0.61 2.44 -26.69
C ALA A 433 0.18 1.61 -25.66
N ALA A 434 0.70 2.25 -24.60
CA ALA A 434 1.41 1.60 -23.51
C ALA A 434 0.56 0.48 -22.85
N ARG A 435 -0.70 0.75 -22.57
CA ARG A 435 -1.61 -0.26 -21.98
C ARG A 435 -1.81 -1.46 -22.90
N ARG A 436 -1.91 -1.26 -24.22
CA ARG A 436 -2.00 -2.38 -25.20
C ARG A 436 -0.76 -3.26 -25.18
N LEU A 437 0.40 -2.69 -24.93
CA LEU A 437 1.68 -3.40 -24.80
C LEU A 437 1.90 -3.99 -23.40
N GLY A 438 0.92 -3.88 -22.49
CA GLY A 438 1.05 -4.36 -21.12
C GLY A 438 2.00 -3.54 -20.26
N LEU A 439 2.27 -2.29 -20.64
CA LEU A 439 3.16 -1.36 -19.96
C LEU A 439 2.36 -0.49 -18.96
N ALA A 440 2.75 -0.53 -17.69
CA ALA A 440 2.25 0.38 -16.67
C ALA A 440 3.17 1.59 -16.56
N LEU A 441 2.61 2.78 -16.71
CA LEU A 441 3.25 4.08 -16.53
C LEU A 441 2.18 5.16 -16.34
N ASP A 442 2.59 6.33 -15.87
CA ASP A 442 1.68 7.44 -15.63
C ASP A 442 1.90 8.58 -16.64
N GLY A 443 0.82 9.28 -16.99
CA GLY A 443 0.90 10.56 -17.65
C GLY A 443 1.20 11.70 -16.67
N LEU A 444 1.67 12.84 -17.17
CA LEU A 444 1.97 14.01 -16.35
C LEU A 444 0.70 14.76 -15.91
N GLY A 445 -0.36 14.71 -16.71
CA GLY A 445 -1.62 15.40 -16.45
C GLY A 445 -2.22 15.19 -15.06
N PRO A 446 -2.34 13.96 -14.52
CA PRO A 446 -2.87 13.69 -13.19
C PRO A 446 -2.09 14.34 -12.03
N TYR A 447 -0.83 14.68 -12.23
CA TYR A 447 -0.01 15.35 -11.22
C TYR A 447 -0.25 16.85 -11.15
N ARG A 448 -0.83 17.45 -12.21
CA ARG A 448 -1.12 18.88 -12.24
C ARG A 448 -2.21 19.24 -11.22
N HIS A 449 -1.98 20.32 -10.46
CA HIS A 449 -2.97 20.84 -9.53
C HIS A 449 -4.17 21.43 -10.32
N PRO A 450 -5.43 21.13 -9.96
CA PRO A 450 -6.61 21.62 -10.69
C PRO A 450 -6.69 23.15 -10.77
N GLY A 451 -6.28 23.85 -9.71
CA GLY A 451 -6.24 25.31 -9.66
C GLY A 451 -4.98 25.95 -10.25
N SER A 452 -4.09 25.19 -10.89
CA SER A 452 -2.87 25.74 -11.47
C SER A 452 -3.17 26.57 -12.72
N THR A 453 -2.57 27.75 -12.79
CA THR A 453 -2.61 28.65 -13.96
C THR A 453 -1.55 28.32 -15.01
N MET A 454 -0.59 27.42 -14.69
CA MET A 454 0.40 26.97 -15.67
C MET A 454 -0.28 26.30 -16.86
N PRO A 455 0.22 26.50 -18.10
CA PRO A 455 -0.27 25.73 -19.24
C PRO A 455 -0.10 24.22 -18.97
N PRO A 456 -1.07 23.38 -19.38
CA PRO A 456 -0.91 21.95 -19.28
C PRO A 456 0.26 21.50 -20.17
N ARG A 457 1.02 20.50 -19.69
CA ARG A 457 2.09 19.84 -20.42
C ARG A 457 1.73 18.38 -20.59
N ASP A 458 1.96 17.86 -21.77
CA ASP A 458 1.88 16.43 -22.03
C ASP A 458 3.22 15.76 -21.69
N GLY A 459 3.18 14.65 -21.01
CA GLY A 459 4.39 13.93 -20.63
C GLY A 459 4.10 12.58 -19.99
N LEU A 460 5.12 11.78 -19.87
CA LEU A 460 5.07 10.51 -19.15
C LEU A 460 5.99 10.56 -17.93
N VAL A 461 5.51 10.05 -16.82
CA VAL A 461 6.32 9.85 -15.62
C VAL A 461 6.76 8.39 -15.58
N ILE A 462 8.04 8.15 -15.83
CA ILE A 462 8.63 6.82 -15.98
C ILE A 462 9.40 6.44 -14.73
N GLY A 463 8.93 5.41 -14.03
CA GLY A 463 9.65 4.81 -12.91
C GLY A 463 10.63 3.74 -13.40
N TYR A 464 11.92 3.96 -13.24
CA TYR A 464 12.93 2.95 -13.55
C TYR A 464 13.40 2.15 -12.32
N GLY A 465 12.81 2.45 -11.16
CA GLY A 465 13.09 1.71 -9.91
C GLY A 465 12.40 0.35 -9.81
N THR A 466 11.21 0.19 -10.38
CA THR A 466 10.30 -0.94 -10.14
C THR A 466 10.66 -2.23 -10.89
N PRO A 467 10.99 -2.22 -12.21
CA PRO A 467 11.19 -3.47 -12.92
C PRO A 467 12.40 -4.24 -12.37
N PRO A 468 12.34 -5.59 -12.30
CA PRO A 468 13.53 -6.37 -12.00
C PRO A 468 14.58 -6.20 -13.11
N GLU A 469 15.86 -6.34 -12.77
CA GLU A 469 16.97 -6.00 -13.65
C GLU A 469 16.87 -6.64 -15.05
N HIS A 470 16.53 -7.94 -15.10
CA HIS A 470 16.38 -8.67 -16.35
C HIS A 470 15.22 -8.20 -17.23
N ALA A 471 14.23 -7.51 -16.67
CA ALA A 471 13.05 -7.03 -17.42
C ALA A 471 13.21 -5.58 -17.92
N VAL A 472 14.25 -4.86 -17.50
CA VAL A 472 14.46 -3.45 -17.87
C VAL A 472 14.59 -3.28 -19.39
N PRO A 473 15.41 -4.05 -20.14
CA PRO A 473 15.55 -3.86 -21.58
C PRO A 473 14.22 -4.01 -22.34
N ALA A 474 13.46 -5.08 -22.05
CA ALA A 474 12.16 -5.32 -22.70
C ALA A 474 11.13 -4.24 -22.34
N ALA A 475 11.16 -3.71 -21.10
CA ALA A 475 10.29 -2.61 -20.69
C ALA A 475 10.62 -1.31 -21.47
N LEU A 476 11.88 -1.03 -21.72
CA LEU A 476 12.31 0.14 -22.48
C LEU A 476 11.99 0.01 -23.98
N GLU A 477 12.10 -1.19 -24.55
CA GLU A 477 11.65 -1.46 -25.93
C GLU A 477 10.14 -1.23 -26.06
N ALA A 478 9.34 -1.79 -25.13
CA ALA A 478 7.89 -1.58 -25.12
C ALA A 478 7.53 -0.09 -24.92
N LEU A 479 8.30 0.65 -24.12
CA LEU A 479 8.15 2.09 -23.97
C LEU A 479 8.35 2.81 -25.32
N CYS A 480 9.45 2.55 -26.02
CA CYS A 480 9.74 3.19 -27.30
C CYS A 480 8.65 2.90 -28.36
N LEU A 481 8.11 1.68 -28.38
CA LEU A 481 6.98 1.31 -29.27
C LEU A 481 5.67 2.04 -28.93
N ALA A 482 5.51 2.52 -27.71
CA ALA A 482 4.33 3.25 -27.27
C ALA A 482 4.44 4.77 -27.53
N LEU A 483 5.65 5.31 -27.70
CA LEU A 483 5.89 6.74 -27.92
C LEU A 483 5.35 7.20 -29.29
N PRO A 484 4.95 8.46 -29.43
CA PRO A 484 4.55 9.01 -30.72
C PRO A 484 5.74 9.05 -31.69
N ASP A 485 5.45 8.90 -32.98
CA ASP A 485 6.47 9.07 -34.02
C ASP A 485 7.01 10.51 -34.03
N GLY A 486 8.28 10.68 -34.36
CA GLY A 486 8.86 12.00 -34.62
C GLY A 486 8.36 12.52 -35.97
N ASN A 487 7.62 13.63 -35.96
CA ASN A 487 7.25 14.34 -37.20
C ASN A 487 8.45 15.03 -37.80
#